data_b4cd9c74666993e270869483231e3d7c
#
_entry.id   b4cd9c74666993e270869483231e3d7c
#
_cell.length_a   1.000
_cell.length_b   1.000
_cell.length_c   1.000
_cell.angle_alpha   90.00
_cell.angle_beta   90.00
_cell.angle_gamma   90.00
#
_symmetry.space_group_name_H-M   'P 1'
#
loop_
_entity.id
_entity.type
_entity.pdbx_description
1 polymer ?
#
loop_
_entity_poly.entity_id
_entity_poly.type
_entity_poly.pdbx_seq_one_letter_code
_entity_poly.pdbx_strand_id
1 'polypeptide(L)'
;MPHVTREGANVKLPATERIAVIASYGDSQTISRSLHTFVTELARCRYGVIVVRASDDSRELVWPGPLPADTIVIRKPNIGYDFGSWATALRVFPTIRKRENVLFTNDSLVGPFNSLAHVLENFENAATDVWGATNTLQMFPHLQSFFVGFRNGALSDPALKQFWKHISIEKQKQRIIAKYELGLSRLLLAEGFTTSACFESERLVDGTQNPTIEGWRRLLELGFPFVKRELIVNPSVVSDGYDVPNTIQGMFDTDPRDWL
;
A
#
# COMPACT_ATOMS: atom_id res chain seq x y z
N MET A 1 3.90 -12.22 21.04
CA MET A 1 4.16 -12.47 19.61
C MET A 1 5.60 -12.91 19.50
N PRO A 2 5.89 -14.19 19.46
CA PRO A 2 7.26 -14.69 19.59
C PRO A 2 8.13 -14.56 18.32
N HIS A 3 7.65 -14.00 17.22
CA HIS A 3 8.37 -14.02 15.94
C HIS A 3 8.35 -12.69 15.17
N VAL A 4 8.15 -11.57 15.82
CA VAL A 4 8.28 -10.25 15.18
C VAL A 4 9.63 -9.67 15.57
N THR A 5 10.52 -9.50 14.62
CA THR A 5 11.83 -8.89 14.82
C THR A 5 11.88 -7.51 14.17
N ARG A 6 12.67 -6.60 14.73
CA ARG A 6 13.01 -5.31 14.15
C ARG A 6 14.47 -5.38 13.72
N GLU A 7 14.78 -4.93 12.54
CA GLU A 7 16.16 -4.74 12.15
C GLU A 7 16.64 -3.42 12.78
N GLY A 8 17.65 -3.52 13.68
CA GLY A 8 18.17 -2.40 14.46
C GLY A 8 17.67 -2.35 15.91
N ALA A 9 18.59 -2.42 16.89
CA ALA A 9 18.29 -2.61 18.31
C ALA A 9 17.81 -1.33 18.94
N ASN A 10 17.17 -0.45 18.77
CA ASN A 10 16.58 0.76 19.39
C ASN A 10 15.85 1.66 18.37
N VAL A 11 15.12 1.04 17.45
CA VAL A 11 14.41 1.79 16.42
C VAL A 11 13.26 2.55 17.04
N LYS A 12 13.35 3.87 17.06
CA LYS A 12 12.27 4.78 17.43
C LYS A 12 11.47 5.15 16.17
N LEU A 13 10.15 5.32 16.35
CA LEU A 13 9.32 5.86 15.28
C LEU A 13 9.85 7.25 14.86
N PRO A 14 10.00 7.53 13.55
CA PRO A 14 10.41 8.84 13.06
C PRO A 14 9.56 9.98 13.63
N ALA A 15 10.21 11.10 13.94
CA ALA A 15 9.58 12.30 14.50
C ALA A 15 8.88 13.14 13.42
N THR A 16 8.08 12.50 12.58
CA THR A 16 7.30 13.14 11.50
C THR A 16 5.81 12.88 11.67
N GLU A 17 4.98 13.79 11.24
CA GLU A 17 3.52 13.61 11.21
C GLU A 17 3.05 12.77 10.01
N ARG A 18 3.97 12.37 9.12
CA ARG A 18 3.73 11.60 7.89
C ARG A 18 4.35 10.22 8.01
N ILE A 19 3.55 9.19 8.15
CA ILE A 19 4.02 7.80 8.25
C ILE A 19 3.44 6.97 7.11
N ALA A 20 4.28 6.24 6.41
CA ALA A 20 3.87 5.22 5.45
C ALA A 20 4.22 3.83 5.97
N VAL A 21 3.26 2.91 5.92
CA VAL A 21 3.45 1.50 6.28
C VAL A 21 3.25 0.66 5.02
N ILE A 22 4.33 0.03 4.56
CA ILE A 22 4.32 -0.84 3.38
C ILE A 22 4.23 -2.29 3.85
N ALA A 23 3.16 -2.98 3.51
CA ALA A 23 3.08 -4.43 3.62
C ALA A 23 3.86 -5.06 2.46
N SER A 24 4.84 -5.89 2.77
CA SER A 24 5.66 -6.57 1.78
C SER A 24 5.68 -8.07 2.04
N TYR A 25 5.63 -8.85 0.97
CA TYR A 25 5.74 -10.31 1.03
C TYR A 25 6.80 -10.83 0.06
N GLY A 26 7.50 -11.88 0.47
CA GLY A 26 8.36 -12.65 -0.41
C GLY A 26 9.26 -13.62 0.34
N ASP A 27 9.56 -14.73 -0.33
CA ASP A 27 10.38 -15.84 0.20
C ASP A 27 11.87 -15.68 -0.16
N SER A 28 12.23 -14.59 -0.87
CA SER A 28 13.62 -14.23 -1.17
C SER A 28 14.15 -13.20 -0.17
N GLN A 29 15.45 -13.28 0.12
CA GLN A 29 16.16 -12.23 0.83
C GLN A 29 16.35 -10.98 -0.05
N THR A 30 16.36 -11.12 -1.38
CA THR A 30 16.56 -10.00 -2.31
C THR A 30 15.28 -9.17 -2.40
N ILE A 31 15.43 -7.88 -2.20
CA ILE A 31 14.35 -6.90 -2.33
C ILE A 31 14.32 -6.38 -3.77
N SER A 32 13.12 -6.25 -4.32
CA SER A 32 12.92 -5.73 -5.67
C SER A 32 13.30 -4.25 -5.79
N ARG A 33 13.72 -3.84 -6.98
CA ARG A 33 13.94 -2.43 -7.32
C ARG A 33 12.70 -1.59 -7.03
N SER A 34 11.51 -2.12 -7.34
CA SER A 34 10.24 -1.45 -7.08
C SER A 34 10.07 -1.09 -5.60
N LEU A 35 10.21 -2.04 -4.69
CA LEU A 35 10.05 -1.77 -3.25
C LEU A 35 11.11 -0.78 -2.74
N HIS A 36 12.36 -0.93 -3.16
CA HIS A 36 13.43 -0.01 -2.77
C HIS A 36 13.17 1.43 -3.25
N THR A 37 12.79 1.59 -4.53
CA THR A 37 12.45 2.91 -5.09
C THR A 37 11.24 3.52 -4.40
N PHE A 38 10.23 2.70 -4.09
CA PHE A 38 9.03 3.16 -3.39
C PHE A 38 9.36 3.71 -1.99
N VAL A 39 10.18 2.99 -1.22
CA VAL A 39 10.68 3.46 0.09
C VAL A 39 11.43 4.78 -0.05
N THR A 40 12.32 4.89 -1.04
CA THR A 40 13.12 6.07 -1.29
C THR A 40 12.27 7.28 -1.68
N GLU A 41 11.26 7.10 -2.55
CA GLU A 41 10.35 8.17 -2.97
C GLU A 41 9.46 8.67 -1.80
N LEU A 42 8.93 7.76 -0.98
CA LEU A 42 8.18 8.15 0.22
C LEU A 42 9.04 8.95 1.18
N ALA A 43 10.29 8.54 1.41
CA ALA A 43 11.22 9.27 2.27
C ALA A 43 11.56 10.64 1.66
N ARG A 44 11.75 10.76 0.34
CA ARG A 44 11.93 12.03 -0.37
C ARG A 44 10.74 12.98 -0.17
N CYS A 45 9.54 12.42 -0.08
CA CYS A 45 8.30 13.15 0.25
C CYS A 45 8.11 13.36 1.77
N ARG A 46 9.18 13.15 2.58
CA ARG A 46 9.22 13.37 4.04
C ARG A 46 8.32 12.43 4.86
N TYR A 47 8.03 11.25 4.36
CA TYR A 47 7.39 10.19 5.14
C TYR A 47 8.42 9.40 5.94
N GLY A 48 8.14 9.14 7.21
CA GLY A 48 8.80 8.06 7.93
C GLY A 48 8.25 6.73 7.40
N VAL A 49 9.12 5.85 6.91
CA VAL A 49 8.70 4.64 6.21
C VAL A 49 8.88 3.41 7.08
N ILE A 50 7.85 2.59 7.20
CA ILE A 50 7.88 1.31 7.89
C ILE A 50 7.57 0.21 6.87
N VAL A 51 8.54 -0.63 6.58
CA VAL A 51 8.33 -1.83 5.77
C VAL A 51 8.05 -3.00 6.70
N VAL A 52 6.91 -3.65 6.54
CA VAL A 52 6.58 -4.88 7.26
C VAL A 52 6.74 -6.05 6.31
N ARG A 53 7.90 -6.69 6.36
CA ARG A 53 8.22 -7.85 5.51
C ARG A 53 7.67 -9.12 6.12
N ALA A 54 6.69 -9.71 5.46
CA ALA A 54 6.18 -11.04 5.75
C ALA A 54 7.01 -12.07 4.96
N SER A 55 7.71 -12.97 5.66
CA SER A 55 8.55 -14.00 5.07
C SER A 55 8.84 -15.09 6.10
N ASP A 56 8.96 -16.32 5.64
CA ASP A 56 9.47 -17.44 6.45
C ASP A 56 11.00 -17.58 6.34
N ASP A 57 11.64 -16.80 5.45
CA ASP A 57 13.09 -16.68 5.35
C ASP A 57 13.63 -15.72 6.41
N SER A 58 14.52 -16.18 7.27
CA SER A 58 15.14 -15.40 8.35
C SER A 58 16.45 -14.70 7.96
N ARG A 59 16.98 -14.96 6.75
CA ARG A 59 18.24 -14.35 6.30
C ARG A 59 18.10 -12.84 6.17
N GLU A 60 19.21 -12.11 6.29
CA GLU A 60 19.27 -10.66 6.14
C GLU A 60 18.73 -10.25 4.76
N LEU A 61 17.99 -9.15 4.72
CA LEU A 61 17.45 -8.62 3.47
C LEU A 61 18.54 -7.91 2.67
N VAL A 62 18.63 -8.23 1.39
CA VAL A 62 19.54 -7.60 0.44
C VAL A 62 18.78 -6.55 -0.35
N TRP A 63 19.05 -5.30 -0.06
CA TRP A 63 18.44 -4.15 -0.73
C TRP A 63 19.28 -3.73 -1.95
N PRO A 64 18.67 -3.23 -3.04
CA PRO A 64 19.38 -2.73 -4.22
C PRO A 64 20.32 -1.54 -3.93
N GLY A 65 20.12 -0.84 -2.83
CA GLY A 65 20.90 0.30 -2.40
C GLY A 65 20.67 0.64 -0.93
N PRO A 66 21.29 1.70 -0.41
CA PRO A 66 21.10 2.12 0.98
C PRO A 66 19.66 2.56 1.23
N LEU A 67 19.13 2.20 2.40
CA LEU A 67 17.83 2.69 2.85
C LEU A 67 17.95 4.12 3.39
N PRO A 68 16.89 4.95 3.21
CA PRO A 68 16.79 6.23 3.92
C PRO A 68 16.86 6.04 5.44
N ALA A 69 17.52 7.01 6.13
CA ALA A 69 17.83 6.90 7.57
C ALA A 69 16.60 6.65 8.47
N ASP A 70 15.44 7.17 8.10
CA ASP A 70 14.19 7.04 8.87
C ASP A 70 13.35 5.83 8.43
N THR A 71 13.94 4.86 7.74
CA THR A 71 13.27 3.63 7.34
C THR A 71 13.35 2.57 8.44
N ILE A 72 12.21 2.02 8.80
CA ILE A 72 12.11 0.91 9.76
C ILE A 72 11.71 -0.36 9.02
N VAL A 73 12.40 -1.46 9.28
CA VAL A 73 12.03 -2.78 8.75
C VAL A 73 11.56 -3.65 9.91
N ILE A 74 10.33 -4.14 9.81
CA ILE A 74 9.75 -5.13 10.72
C ILE A 74 9.65 -6.45 9.97
N ARG A 75 10.17 -7.52 10.53
CA ARG A 75 10.02 -8.87 9.98
C ARG A 75 9.00 -9.66 10.77
N LYS A 76 8.19 -10.43 10.08
CA LYS A 76 7.19 -11.30 10.67
C LYS A 76 6.99 -12.55 9.82
N PRO A 77 6.47 -13.66 10.40
CA PRO A 77 6.04 -14.81 9.62
C PRO A 77 5.01 -14.43 8.57
N ASN A 78 4.93 -15.21 7.49
CA ASN A 78 3.96 -15.00 6.42
C ASN A 78 2.54 -15.38 6.83
N ILE A 79 1.92 -14.55 7.67
CA ILE A 79 0.55 -14.72 8.17
C ILE A 79 -0.22 -13.41 8.11
N GLY A 80 -1.50 -13.47 7.78
CA GLY A 80 -2.44 -12.34 7.90
C GLY A 80 -2.40 -11.33 6.76
N TYR A 81 -1.63 -11.62 5.69
CA TYR A 81 -1.55 -10.75 4.51
C TYR A 81 -1.24 -9.28 4.82
N ASP A 82 -1.66 -8.33 3.96
CA ASP A 82 -1.40 -6.90 4.10
C ASP A 82 -2.01 -6.32 5.37
N PHE A 83 -3.29 -6.64 5.66
CA PHE A 83 -3.97 -6.19 6.87
C PHE A 83 -3.27 -6.66 8.16
N GLY A 84 -2.75 -7.89 8.16
CA GLY A 84 -1.93 -8.41 9.27
C GLY A 84 -0.61 -7.66 9.41
N SER A 85 -0.01 -7.23 8.31
CA SER A 85 1.23 -6.44 8.31
C SER A 85 0.98 -5.04 8.86
N TRP A 86 -0.05 -4.34 8.41
CA TRP A 86 -0.43 -3.01 8.92
C TRP A 86 -0.83 -3.08 10.41
N ALA A 87 -1.61 -4.09 10.81
CA ALA A 87 -1.95 -4.32 12.22
C ALA A 87 -0.70 -4.58 13.08
N THR A 88 0.31 -5.25 12.52
CA THR A 88 1.59 -5.47 13.20
C THR A 88 2.32 -4.14 13.43
N ALA A 89 2.44 -3.27 12.44
CA ALA A 89 3.04 -1.95 12.59
C ALA A 89 2.31 -1.11 13.66
N LEU A 90 0.96 -1.08 13.62
CA LEU A 90 0.12 -0.38 14.60
C LEU A 90 0.25 -0.93 16.01
N ARG A 91 0.61 -2.20 16.17
CA ARG A 91 0.84 -2.83 17.48
C ARG A 91 2.25 -2.56 18.00
N VAL A 92 3.24 -2.57 17.10
CA VAL A 92 4.64 -2.28 17.43
C VAL A 92 4.84 -0.81 17.77
N PHE A 93 4.16 0.08 17.04
CA PHE A 93 4.21 1.53 17.19
C PHE A 93 2.80 2.12 17.34
N PRO A 94 2.17 2.01 18.51
CA PRO A 94 0.79 2.48 18.73
C PRO A 94 0.59 3.98 18.44
N THR A 95 1.65 4.77 18.53
CA THR A 95 1.63 6.21 18.29
C THR A 95 1.44 6.60 16.82
N ILE A 96 1.62 5.67 15.88
CA ILE A 96 1.27 5.87 14.46
C ILE A 96 -0.17 6.38 14.32
N ARG A 97 -1.09 5.84 15.12
CA ARG A 97 -2.52 6.20 15.06
C ARG A 97 -2.83 7.68 15.28
N LYS A 98 -1.91 8.39 15.94
CA LYS A 98 -2.09 9.81 16.29
C LYS A 98 -1.48 10.75 15.25
N ARG A 99 -0.79 10.22 14.24
CA ARG A 99 -0.12 11.03 13.22
C ARG A 99 -1.15 11.67 12.29
N GLU A 100 -0.79 12.82 11.76
CA GLU A 100 -1.65 13.59 10.88
C GLU A 100 -1.95 12.86 9.56
N ASN A 101 -0.92 12.26 8.96
CA ASN A 101 -1.03 11.54 7.69
C ASN A 101 -0.43 10.14 7.82
N VAL A 102 -1.27 9.12 7.78
CA VAL A 102 -0.85 7.71 7.82
C VAL A 102 -1.28 7.02 6.54
N LEU A 103 -0.30 6.53 5.78
CA LEU A 103 -0.51 5.82 4.53
C LEU A 103 -0.27 4.32 4.73
N PHE A 104 -1.22 3.49 4.33
CA PHE A 104 -1.08 2.04 4.21
C PHE A 104 -1.01 1.65 2.75
N THR A 105 0.01 0.91 2.39
CA THR A 105 0.22 0.42 1.02
C THR A 105 0.89 -0.95 1.03
N ASN A 106 1.08 -1.55 -0.14
CA ASN A 106 1.70 -2.86 -0.27
C ASN A 106 2.60 -2.96 -1.51
N ASP A 107 3.37 -4.03 -1.62
CA ASP A 107 4.29 -4.32 -2.72
C ASP A 107 3.63 -5.09 -3.91
N SER A 108 2.30 -5.09 -3.99
CA SER A 108 1.58 -5.59 -5.18
C SER A 108 1.66 -4.63 -6.37
N LEU A 109 2.28 -3.47 -6.18
CA LEU A 109 2.55 -2.45 -7.18
C LEU A 109 3.97 -2.58 -7.73
N VAL A 110 4.15 -2.29 -9.03
CA VAL A 110 5.45 -2.11 -9.68
C VAL A 110 5.61 -0.64 -10.04
N GLY A 111 6.72 -0.05 -9.66
CA GLY A 111 7.02 1.38 -9.69
C GLY A 111 7.53 1.85 -8.31
N PRO A 112 7.52 3.15 -7.99
CA PRO A 112 7.00 4.24 -8.83
C PRO A 112 7.94 4.56 -10.00
N PHE A 113 7.39 4.66 -11.21
CA PHE A 113 8.16 5.03 -12.40
C PHE A 113 8.42 6.54 -12.50
N ASN A 114 7.74 7.33 -11.68
CA ASN A 114 7.86 8.78 -11.59
C ASN A 114 7.62 9.22 -10.15
N SER A 115 7.71 10.53 -9.88
CA SER A 115 7.50 11.14 -8.57
C SER A 115 6.12 10.82 -7.98
N LEU A 116 6.08 10.55 -6.67
CA LEU A 116 4.85 10.39 -5.90
C LEU A 116 4.24 11.71 -5.40
N ALA A 117 4.93 12.83 -5.56
CA ALA A 117 4.55 14.10 -4.95
C ALA A 117 3.08 14.46 -5.21
N HIS A 118 2.62 14.40 -6.47
CA HIS A 118 1.25 14.72 -6.84
C HIS A 118 0.21 13.83 -6.12
N VAL A 119 0.44 12.53 -6.04
CA VAL A 119 -0.47 11.58 -5.38
C VAL A 119 -0.53 11.83 -3.88
N LEU A 120 0.63 12.09 -3.27
CA LEU A 120 0.74 12.38 -1.84
C LEU A 120 0.18 13.75 -1.48
N GLU A 121 0.39 14.77 -2.30
CA GLU A 121 -0.24 16.10 -2.14
C GLU A 121 -1.77 16.00 -2.23
N ASN A 122 -2.30 15.21 -3.16
CA ASN A 122 -3.74 14.96 -3.22
C ASN A 122 -4.26 14.29 -1.94
N PHE A 123 -3.53 13.32 -1.39
CA PHE A 123 -3.84 12.71 -0.10
C PHE A 123 -3.80 13.74 1.04
N GLU A 124 -2.70 14.47 1.17
CA GLU A 124 -2.48 15.42 2.28
C GLU A 124 -3.47 16.59 2.29
N ASN A 125 -3.95 17.00 1.13
CA ASN A 125 -4.91 18.09 0.95
C ASN A 125 -6.37 17.61 0.84
N ALA A 126 -6.64 16.31 0.90
CA ALA A 126 -8.01 15.81 0.85
C ALA A 126 -8.84 16.36 2.02
N ALA A 127 -10.10 16.72 1.80
CA ALA A 127 -10.99 17.20 2.85
C ALA A 127 -11.65 16.07 3.67
N THR A 128 -11.29 14.81 3.38
CA THR A 128 -11.91 13.61 3.95
C THR A 128 -11.03 12.94 5.02
N ASP A 129 -11.63 12.14 5.88
CA ASP A 129 -10.95 11.44 6.97
C ASP A 129 -10.09 10.28 6.46
N VAL A 130 -10.59 9.59 5.43
CA VAL A 130 -9.92 8.45 4.79
C VAL A 130 -9.90 8.66 3.29
N TRP A 131 -8.76 8.41 2.71
CA TRP A 131 -8.48 8.60 1.30
C TRP A 131 -7.95 7.30 0.68
N GLY A 132 -8.22 7.07 -0.60
CA GLY A 132 -7.63 5.98 -1.38
C GLY A 132 -7.00 6.47 -2.67
N ALA A 133 -6.00 5.76 -3.22
CA ALA A 133 -5.55 6.05 -4.57
C ALA A 133 -6.69 5.83 -5.57
N THR A 134 -7.44 4.75 -5.40
CA THR A 134 -8.61 4.41 -6.23
C THR A 134 -9.75 3.92 -5.35
N ASN A 135 -10.98 4.14 -5.82
CA ASN A 135 -12.16 3.41 -5.38
C ASN A 135 -12.54 2.34 -6.42
N THR A 136 -13.53 1.54 -6.11
CA THR A 136 -14.10 0.54 -7.05
C THR A 136 -15.57 0.32 -6.75
N LEU A 137 -16.33 -0.06 -7.78
CA LEU A 137 -17.72 -0.48 -7.67
C LEU A 137 -17.90 -2.01 -7.66
N GLN A 138 -16.79 -2.76 -7.66
CA GLN A 138 -16.84 -4.23 -7.57
C GLN A 138 -17.47 -4.68 -6.26
N MET A 139 -18.44 -5.59 -6.32
CA MET A 139 -19.18 -6.13 -5.17
C MET A 139 -19.95 -5.08 -4.35
N PHE A 140 -19.30 -3.99 -3.98
CA PHE A 140 -19.80 -2.88 -3.16
C PHE A 140 -18.89 -1.67 -3.36
N PRO A 141 -19.40 -0.43 -3.42
CA PRO A 141 -18.53 0.76 -3.51
C PRO A 141 -17.57 0.83 -2.33
N HIS A 142 -16.25 0.83 -2.61
CA HIS A 142 -15.22 0.88 -1.56
C HIS A 142 -13.90 1.42 -2.08
N LEU A 143 -13.04 1.88 -1.17
CA LEU A 143 -11.64 2.20 -1.47
C LEU A 143 -10.83 0.90 -1.63
N GLN A 144 -10.02 0.81 -2.68
CA GLN A 144 -9.11 -0.31 -2.85
C GLN A 144 -7.97 -0.22 -1.84
N SER A 145 -7.74 -1.29 -1.07
CA SER A 145 -6.86 -1.26 0.11
C SER A 145 -5.36 -1.19 -0.20
N PHE A 146 -4.94 -1.34 -1.45
CA PHE A 146 -3.51 -1.33 -1.79
C PHE A 146 -2.80 0.02 -1.56
N PHE A 147 -3.56 1.11 -1.45
CA PHE A 147 -3.02 2.45 -1.22
C PHE A 147 -4.10 3.31 -0.54
N VAL A 148 -4.13 3.27 0.79
CA VAL A 148 -5.17 3.93 1.62
C VAL A 148 -4.53 4.85 2.65
N GLY A 149 -5.00 6.07 2.74
CA GLY A 149 -4.53 7.10 3.67
C GLY A 149 -5.57 7.42 4.75
N PHE A 150 -5.10 7.63 5.97
CA PHE A 150 -5.88 8.06 7.12
C PHE A 150 -5.34 9.40 7.60
N ARG A 151 -6.21 10.38 7.81
CA ARG A 151 -5.84 11.75 8.14
C ARG A 151 -6.23 12.14 9.55
N ASN A 152 -5.58 13.19 10.06
CA ASN A 152 -5.93 13.89 11.30
C ASN A 152 -6.13 12.95 12.50
N GLY A 153 -5.35 11.86 12.58
CA GLY A 153 -5.47 10.90 13.67
C GLY A 153 -6.72 10.02 13.63
N ALA A 154 -7.41 9.90 12.48
CA ALA A 154 -8.61 9.05 12.30
C ALA A 154 -8.40 7.62 12.83
N LEU A 155 -7.20 7.03 12.65
CA LEU A 155 -6.85 5.73 13.22
C LEU A 155 -6.92 5.67 14.75
N SER A 156 -7.04 6.81 15.44
CA SER A 156 -7.25 6.88 16.89
C SER A 156 -8.71 6.77 17.31
N ASP A 157 -9.63 6.76 16.37
CA ASP A 157 -11.04 6.52 16.63
C ASP A 157 -11.26 5.14 17.28
N PRO A 158 -12.16 5.01 18.26
CA PRO A 158 -12.44 3.74 18.94
C PRO A 158 -12.85 2.60 18.00
N ALA A 159 -13.69 2.84 17.00
CA ALA A 159 -14.14 1.82 16.06
C ALA A 159 -12.99 1.33 15.17
N LEU A 160 -12.16 2.23 14.63
CA LEU A 160 -10.97 1.90 13.88
C LEU A 160 -9.92 1.19 14.73
N LYS A 161 -9.69 1.62 15.97
CA LYS A 161 -8.81 0.88 16.91
C LYS A 161 -9.29 -0.55 17.12
N GLN A 162 -10.59 -0.72 17.30
CA GLN A 162 -11.20 -2.03 17.50
C GLN A 162 -11.06 -2.90 16.26
N PHE A 163 -11.33 -2.35 15.07
CA PHE A 163 -11.12 -3.03 13.79
C PHE A 163 -9.69 -3.58 13.66
N TRP A 164 -8.68 -2.73 13.81
CA TRP A 164 -7.27 -3.13 13.70
C TRP A 164 -6.81 -4.10 14.80
N LYS A 165 -7.41 -4.04 15.98
CA LYS A 165 -7.14 -4.99 17.08
C LYS A 165 -7.65 -6.40 16.77
N HIS A 166 -8.75 -6.51 16.03
CA HIS A 166 -9.40 -7.78 15.70
C HIS A 166 -8.97 -8.38 14.35
N ILE A 167 -7.95 -7.83 13.72
CA ILE A 167 -7.35 -8.49 12.56
C ILE A 167 -6.83 -9.86 12.98
N SER A 168 -7.39 -10.90 12.39
CA SER A 168 -7.06 -12.32 12.67
C SER A 168 -6.48 -12.99 11.44
N ILE A 169 -5.90 -14.17 11.63
CA ILE A 169 -5.32 -14.96 10.56
C ILE A 169 -6.45 -15.55 9.73
N GLU A 170 -6.50 -15.21 8.45
CA GLU A 170 -7.39 -15.82 7.47
C GLU A 170 -6.54 -16.58 6.44
N LYS A 171 -6.97 -17.80 6.11
CA LYS A 171 -6.25 -18.67 5.17
C LYS A 171 -6.61 -18.43 3.70
N GLN A 172 -7.73 -17.79 3.43
CA GLN A 172 -8.26 -17.60 2.08
C GLN A 172 -8.29 -16.12 1.71
N LYS A 173 -7.72 -15.77 0.55
CA LYS A 173 -7.67 -14.38 0.05
C LYS A 173 -9.06 -13.75 -0.06
N GLN A 174 -10.07 -14.49 -0.55
CA GLN A 174 -11.45 -13.99 -0.67
C GLN A 174 -12.04 -13.59 0.70
N ARG A 175 -11.71 -14.33 1.76
CA ARG A 175 -12.16 -13.97 3.12
C ARG A 175 -11.49 -12.70 3.62
N ILE A 176 -10.24 -12.45 3.23
CA ILE A 176 -9.53 -11.22 3.59
C ILE A 176 -10.18 -10.02 2.92
N ILE A 177 -10.47 -10.12 1.61
CA ILE A 177 -11.19 -9.07 0.87
C ILE A 177 -12.54 -8.81 1.54
N ALA A 178 -13.38 -9.84 1.72
CA ALA A 178 -14.71 -9.69 2.28
C ALA A 178 -14.72 -9.15 3.71
N LYS A 179 -13.79 -9.63 4.57
CA LYS A 179 -13.77 -9.31 6.00
C LYS A 179 -13.05 -8.01 6.30
N TYR A 180 -11.98 -7.70 5.58
CA TYR A 180 -11.11 -6.56 5.91
C TYR A 180 -11.21 -5.43 4.90
N GLU A 181 -11.10 -5.66 3.60
CA GLU A 181 -11.22 -4.58 2.62
C GLU A 181 -12.64 -4.03 2.55
N LEU A 182 -13.62 -4.88 2.26
CA LEU A 182 -15.04 -4.50 2.31
C LEU A 182 -15.50 -4.18 3.73
N GLY A 183 -14.98 -4.92 4.74
CA GLY A 183 -15.29 -4.69 6.14
C GLY A 183 -14.83 -3.32 6.64
N LEU A 184 -13.64 -2.86 6.24
CA LEU A 184 -13.16 -1.51 6.55
C LEU A 184 -14.07 -0.45 5.94
N SER A 185 -14.41 -0.57 4.67
CA SER A 185 -15.27 0.42 3.99
C SER A 185 -16.68 0.48 4.57
N ARG A 186 -17.25 -0.68 4.96
CA ARG A 186 -18.54 -0.72 5.67
C ARG A 186 -18.45 -0.06 7.05
N LEU A 187 -17.35 -0.29 7.77
CA LEU A 187 -17.12 0.36 9.06
C LEU A 187 -17.04 1.87 8.88
N LEU A 188 -16.23 2.35 7.93
CA LEU A 188 -16.09 3.77 7.65
C LEU A 188 -17.45 4.42 7.37
N LEU A 189 -18.27 3.80 6.53
CA LEU A 189 -19.62 4.28 6.24
C LEU A 189 -20.53 4.28 7.49
N ALA A 190 -20.52 3.20 8.26
CA ALA A 190 -21.37 3.05 9.44
C ALA A 190 -21.03 4.03 10.57
N GLU A 191 -19.76 4.35 10.71
CA GLU A 191 -19.27 5.31 11.73
C GLU A 191 -19.25 6.77 11.22
N GLY A 192 -19.69 7.02 9.98
CA GLY A 192 -19.81 8.35 9.41
C GLY A 192 -18.49 8.99 8.97
N PHE A 193 -17.44 8.21 8.75
CA PHE A 193 -16.21 8.72 8.16
C PHE A 193 -16.41 9.15 6.72
N THR A 194 -15.85 10.29 6.37
CA THR A 194 -15.81 10.78 4.99
C THR A 194 -14.70 10.11 4.21
N THR A 195 -14.98 9.73 2.94
CA THR A 195 -14.01 9.04 2.09
C THR A 195 -13.91 9.71 0.72
N SER A 196 -12.72 9.69 0.11
CA SER A 196 -12.49 10.11 -1.28
C SER A 196 -11.41 9.26 -1.95
N ALA A 197 -11.38 9.29 -3.28
CA ALA A 197 -10.31 8.68 -4.07
C ALA A 197 -9.61 9.73 -4.94
N CYS A 198 -8.30 9.56 -5.16
CA CYS A 198 -7.54 10.38 -6.09
C CYS A 198 -8.00 10.16 -7.53
N PHE A 199 -8.17 8.89 -7.87
CA PHE A 199 -8.56 8.44 -9.20
C PHE A 199 -9.88 7.66 -9.07
N GLU A 200 -10.99 8.35 -9.30
CA GLU A 200 -12.33 7.75 -9.23
C GLU A 200 -12.52 6.68 -10.30
N SER A 201 -13.09 5.53 -9.94
CA SER A 201 -13.27 4.38 -10.84
C SER A 201 -14.03 4.71 -12.11
N GLU A 202 -15.03 5.60 -12.04
CA GLU A 202 -15.86 6.05 -13.15
C GLU A 202 -15.05 6.79 -14.24
N ARG A 203 -13.87 7.30 -13.91
CA ARG A 203 -12.93 7.94 -14.85
C ARG A 203 -11.94 6.97 -15.47
N LEU A 204 -11.87 5.74 -14.94
CA LEU A 204 -10.87 4.74 -15.28
C LEU A 204 -11.45 3.57 -16.08
N VAL A 205 -12.65 3.14 -15.72
CA VAL A 205 -13.27 1.93 -16.27
C VAL A 205 -14.79 2.08 -16.33
N ASP A 206 -15.43 1.21 -17.10
CA ASP A 206 -16.87 1.12 -17.17
C ASP A 206 -17.44 0.18 -16.08
N GLY A 207 -18.51 0.60 -15.46
CA GLY A 207 -19.29 -0.21 -14.52
C GLY A 207 -18.47 -0.77 -13.36
N THR A 208 -18.47 -2.10 -13.22
CA THR A 208 -17.84 -2.81 -12.11
C THR A 208 -16.48 -3.45 -12.46
N GLN A 209 -15.82 -3.00 -13.51
CA GLN A 209 -14.47 -3.44 -13.86
C GLN A 209 -13.47 -3.01 -12.76
N ASN A 210 -12.32 -3.69 -12.70
CA ASN A 210 -11.29 -3.34 -11.72
C ASN A 210 -10.43 -2.17 -12.20
N PRO A 211 -10.48 -1.00 -11.55
CA PRO A 211 -9.75 0.19 -11.99
C PRO A 211 -8.23 0.00 -12.12
N THR A 212 -7.64 -0.90 -11.32
CA THR A 212 -6.19 -1.13 -11.32
C THR A 212 -5.74 -2.25 -12.27
N ILE A 213 -6.68 -2.98 -12.84
CA ILE A 213 -6.41 -4.03 -13.84
C ILE A 213 -6.87 -3.57 -15.21
N GLU A 214 -8.18 -3.36 -15.41
CA GLU A 214 -8.71 -2.92 -16.71
C GLU A 214 -8.41 -1.43 -16.99
N GLY A 215 -8.33 -0.60 -15.94
CA GLY A 215 -8.04 0.84 -16.04
C GLY A 215 -6.55 1.22 -15.96
N TRP A 216 -5.63 0.26 -16.03
CA TRP A 216 -4.20 0.48 -15.79
C TRP A 216 -3.58 1.59 -16.65
N ARG A 217 -3.91 1.60 -17.96
CA ARG A 217 -3.40 2.60 -18.91
C ARG A 217 -3.86 4.00 -18.54
N ARG A 218 -5.14 4.13 -18.23
CA ARG A 218 -5.74 5.40 -17.84
C ARG A 218 -5.19 5.92 -16.50
N LEU A 219 -4.90 5.03 -15.57
CA LEU A 219 -4.21 5.39 -14.30
C LEU A 219 -2.83 6.00 -14.56
N LEU A 220 -2.01 5.39 -15.43
CA LEU A 220 -0.70 5.94 -15.82
C LEU A 220 -0.84 7.32 -16.49
N GLU A 221 -1.77 7.47 -17.43
CA GLU A 221 -2.04 8.73 -18.13
C GLU A 221 -2.48 9.85 -17.17
N LEU A 222 -3.21 9.51 -16.11
CA LEU A 222 -3.64 10.45 -15.08
C LEU A 222 -2.55 10.73 -14.03
N GLY A 223 -1.38 10.10 -14.13
CA GLY A 223 -0.21 10.37 -13.30
C GLY A 223 -0.03 9.42 -12.10
N PHE A 224 -0.75 8.30 -12.03
CA PHE A 224 -0.45 7.28 -11.03
C PHE A 224 0.78 6.47 -11.47
N PRO A 225 1.95 6.57 -10.80
CA PRO A 225 3.21 6.09 -11.36
C PRO A 225 3.46 4.59 -11.07
N PHE A 226 2.42 3.80 -11.04
CA PHE A 226 2.49 2.36 -10.77
C PHE A 226 1.57 1.57 -11.68
N VAL A 227 1.89 0.30 -11.82
CA VAL A 227 0.97 -0.73 -12.31
C VAL A 227 0.87 -1.87 -11.31
N LYS A 228 -0.19 -2.65 -11.36
CA LYS A 228 -0.28 -3.89 -10.58
C LYS A 228 0.77 -4.90 -11.06
N ARG A 229 1.48 -5.52 -10.10
CA ARG A 229 2.44 -6.59 -10.39
C ARG A 229 1.83 -7.71 -11.23
N GLU A 230 0.55 -8.00 -11.03
CA GLU A 230 -0.21 -8.99 -11.78
C GLU A 230 -0.16 -8.73 -13.30
N LEU A 231 -0.21 -7.47 -13.73
CA LEU A 231 -0.15 -7.09 -15.15
C LEU A 231 1.20 -7.42 -15.81
N ILE A 232 2.27 -7.50 -15.02
CA ILE A 232 3.61 -7.84 -15.52
C ILE A 232 3.82 -9.36 -15.51
N VAL A 233 3.40 -10.04 -14.43
CA VAL A 233 3.66 -11.48 -14.26
C VAL A 233 2.61 -12.36 -14.94
N ASN A 234 1.41 -11.86 -15.16
CA ASN A 234 0.29 -12.52 -15.80
C ASN A 234 -0.45 -11.57 -16.75
N PRO A 235 0.17 -11.15 -17.86
CA PRO A 235 -0.42 -10.13 -18.75
C PRO A 235 -1.76 -10.55 -19.38
N SER A 236 -2.06 -11.84 -19.43
CA SER A 236 -3.34 -12.34 -19.95
C SER A 236 -4.55 -12.03 -19.06
N VAL A 237 -4.35 -11.44 -17.87
CA VAL A 237 -5.43 -11.05 -16.94
C VAL A 237 -6.32 -9.95 -17.51
N VAL A 238 -5.83 -9.16 -18.46
CA VAL A 238 -6.57 -8.14 -19.20
C VAL A 238 -6.21 -8.19 -20.69
N SER A 239 -7.12 -7.78 -21.56
CA SER A 239 -6.99 -7.95 -23.02
C SER A 239 -5.77 -7.23 -23.61
N ASP A 240 -5.40 -6.07 -23.05
CA ASP A 240 -4.25 -5.25 -23.48
C ASP A 240 -3.04 -5.36 -22.53
N GLY A 241 -2.99 -6.38 -21.67
CA GLY A 241 -1.92 -6.54 -20.68
C GLY A 241 -0.54 -6.76 -21.30
N TYR A 242 -0.46 -7.34 -22.49
CA TYR A 242 0.81 -7.50 -23.21
C TYR A 242 1.41 -6.16 -23.68
N ASP A 243 0.63 -5.07 -23.72
CA ASP A 243 1.11 -3.73 -24.06
C ASP A 243 1.78 -3.02 -22.88
N VAL A 244 1.58 -3.50 -21.66
CA VAL A 244 2.05 -2.85 -20.42
C VAL A 244 3.54 -2.51 -20.48
N PRO A 245 4.46 -3.46 -20.83
CA PRO A 245 5.88 -3.14 -20.89
C PRO A 245 6.23 -2.05 -21.89
N ASN A 246 5.66 -2.12 -23.09
CA ASN A 246 5.92 -1.15 -24.16
C ASN A 246 5.37 0.25 -23.80
N THR A 247 4.20 0.30 -23.16
CA THR A 247 3.62 1.56 -22.69
C THR A 247 4.49 2.22 -21.62
N ILE A 248 4.95 1.44 -20.64
CA ILE A 248 5.82 1.94 -19.58
C ILE A 248 7.17 2.38 -20.15
N GLN A 249 7.75 1.59 -21.05
CA GLN A 249 8.98 1.97 -21.75
C GLN A 249 8.81 3.30 -22.51
N GLY A 250 7.70 3.49 -23.21
CA GLY A 250 7.43 4.73 -23.93
C GLY A 250 7.18 5.94 -23.04
N MET A 251 6.56 5.76 -21.87
CA MET A 251 6.22 6.86 -20.95
C MET A 251 7.37 7.23 -20.00
N PHE A 252 8.18 6.25 -19.55
CA PHE A 252 9.12 6.43 -18.45
C PHE A 252 10.55 5.97 -18.76
N ASP A 253 10.83 5.55 -19.99
CA ASP A 253 12.14 5.06 -20.45
C ASP A 253 12.71 3.94 -19.57
N THR A 254 11.86 2.99 -19.17
CA THR A 254 12.24 1.85 -18.34
C THR A 254 11.39 0.61 -18.64
N ASP A 255 12.00 -0.57 -18.54
CA ASP A 255 11.27 -1.84 -18.61
C ASP A 255 10.74 -2.22 -17.21
N PRO A 256 9.41 -2.38 -17.02
CA PRO A 256 8.85 -2.72 -15.71
C PRO A 256 9.28 -4.10 -15.21
N ARG A 257 9.78 -5.00 -16.08
CA ARG A 257 10.28 -6.31 -15.69
C ARG A 257 11.57 -6.24 -14.86
N ASP A 258 12.38 -5.19 -15.06
CA ASP A 258 13.58 -4.91 -14.29
C ASP A 258 13.29 -4.41 -12.86
N TRP A 259 12.02 -4.21 -12.54
CA TRP A 259 11.58 -3.70 -11.23
C TRP A 259 11.05 -4.79 -10.29
N LEU A 260 10.88 -6.02 -10.79
CA LEU A 260 10.31 -7.15 -10.04
C LEU A 260 11.25 -7.71 -8.95
#